data_3a6323cbb4324d81ea2047f87ae745f7
#
_entry.id   3a6323cbb4324d81ea2047f87ae745f7
#
_cell.length_a   1.000
_cell.length_b   1.000
_cell.length_c   1.000
_cell.angle_alpha   90.00
_cell.angle_beta   90.00
_cell.angle_gamma   90.00
#
_symmetry.space_group_name_H-M   'P 1'
#
loop_
_entity.id
_entity.type
_entity.pdbx_description
1 polymer ?
#
loop_
_entity_poly.entity_id
_entity_poly.type
_entity_poly.pdbx_seq_one_letter_code
_entity_poly.pdbx_strand_id
1 'polypeptide(L)'
;DDVAFWAGGTLQQAILTVMRFRNDPDYQPTDEEWANMANFVATHGGDTFLRGYIYALGGKFRGVVEALGGFFRGKVETSVDGKRIVIDPDKNTLEMYTTEGHATLILRFDTSSDGWEYGDLILRKYAGDQLILETTVYPERIRIQNHVENTDIILNPNNVSFYGSKGETLLVGMKPVYNGVGVYKHVANIDCSNWPGKDDVSSGQVYVEYETVEGVVTNGTLKVKK
;
A
#
# COMPACT_ATOMS: atom_id res chain seq x y z
N ASP A 1 6.59 17.14 -47.81
CA ASP A 1 7.38 17.84 -46.77
C ASP A 1 6.47 18.32 -45.66
N ASP A 2 6.57 17.67 -44.54
CA ASP A 2 5.69 17.95 -43.42
C ASP A 2 6.36 18.83 -42.35
N VAL A 3 7.60 19.22 -42.59
CA VAL A 3 8.39 20.07 -41.65
C VAL A 3 7.94 21.52 -41.78
N ALA A 4 7.39 22.07 -40.70
CA ALA A 4 6.98 23.47 -40.60
C ALA A 4 8.08 24.37 -40.07
N PHE A 5 8.87 23.86 -39.07
CA PHE A 5 9.94 24.57 -38.44
C PHE A 5 11.01 23.58 -37.92
N TRP A 6 12.28 23.99 -37.97
CA TRP A 6 13.37 23.20 -37.40
C TRP A 6 14.52 24.10 -36.91
N ALA A 7 15.35 23.55 -36.02
CA ALA A 7 16.56 24.18 -35.52
C ALA A 7 17.62 23.12 -35.20
N GLY A 8 18.90 23.55 -35.31
CA GLY A 8 20.04 22.70 -34.94
C GLY A 8 20.33 21.56 -35.90
N GLY A 9 20.23 21.86 -37.22
CA GLY A 9 20.53 20.93 -38.29
C GLY A 9 20.09 21.44 -39.66
N THR A 10 20.25 20.60 -40.67
CA THR A 10 19.78 20.91 -42.04
C THR A 10 18.33 20.52 -42.22
N LEU A 11 17.63 21.05 -43.23
CA LEU A 11 16.28 20.64 -43.59
C LEU A 11 16.25 19.13 -43.89
N GLN A 12 17.26 18.60 -44.56
CA GLN A 12 17.36 17.17 -44.86
C GLN A 12 17.35 16.33 -43.55
N GLN A 13 18.11 16.74 -42.55
CA GLN A 13 18.14 16.09 -41.22
C GLN A 13 16.77 16.20 -40.51
N ALA A 14 16.09 17.32 -40.61
CA ALA A 14 14.75 17.48 -40.05
C ALA A 14 13.74 16.54 -40.72
N ILE A 15 13.76 16.44 -42.05
CA ILE A 15 12.89 15.52 -42.82
C ILE A 15 13.17 14.06 -42.41
N LEU A 16 14.45 13.67 -42.32
CA LEU A 16 14.83 12.32 -41.92
C LEU A 16 14.39 12.00 -40.46
N THR A 17 14.46 12.97 -39.55
CA THR A 17 13.96 12.84 -38.18
C THR A 17 12.46 12.48 -38.18
N VAL A 18 11.65 13.28 -38.88
CA VAL A 18 10.19 13.04 -38.96
C VAL A 18 9.89 11.68 -39.58
N MET A 19 10.54 11.33 -40.67
CA MET A 19 10.28 10.07 -41.36
C MET A 19 10.61 8.85 -40.50
N ARG A 20 11.70 8.88 -39.75
CA ARG A 20 12.11 7.75 -38.89
C ARG A 20 11.11 7.50 -37.78
N PHE A 21 10.75 8.49 -36.99
CA PHE A 21 9.82 8.33 -35.86
C PHE A 21 8.37 8.08 -36.29
N ARG A 22 7.94 8.52 -37.50
CA ARG A 22 6.63 8.15 -38.04
C ARG A 22 6.54 6.73 -38.56
N ASN A 23 7.65 6.20 -39.10
CA ASN A 23 7.69 4.84 -39.61
C ASN A 23 7.87 3.80 -38.48
N ASP A 24 8.49 4.21 -37.39
CA ASP A 24 8.73 3.39 -36.21
C ASP A 24 8.60 4.26 -34.96
N PRO A 25 7.43 4.28 -34.29
CA PRO A 25 7.22 5.04 -33.06
C PRO A 25 8.14 4.62 -31.91
N ASP A 26 8.58 3.36 -31.90
CA ASP A 26 9.49 2.82 -30.87
C ASP A 26 10.97 2.98 -31.25
N TYR A 27 11.26 3.70 -32.34
CA TYR A 27 12.61 3.88 -32.84
C TYR A 27 13.53 4.52 -31.79
N GLN A 28 14.59 3.81 -31.50
CA GLN A 28 15.64 4.28 -30.57
C GLN A 28 16.94 4.54 -31.35
N PRO A 29 17.23 5.80 -31.70
CA PRO A 29 18.44 6.14 -32.43
C PRO A 29 19.69 5.81 -31.64
N THR A 30 20.72 5.34 -32.32
CA THR A 30 22.08 5.27 -31.81
C THR A 30 22.65 6.67 -31.61
N ASP A 31 23.75 6.82 -30.85
CA ASP A 31 24.40 8.11 -30.61
C ASP A 31 24.83 8.79 -31.94
N GLU A 32 25.30 7.99 -32.93
CA GLU A 32 25.67 8.48 -34.26
C GLU A 32 24.46 9.00 -35.05
N GLU A 33 23.34 8.26 -34.99
CA GLU A 33 22.10 8.68 -35.65
C GLU A 33 21.53 9.93 -34.99
N TRP A 34 21.56 10.02 -33.64
CA TRP A 34 21.21 11.22 -32.93
C TRP A 34 22.03 12.45 -33.36
N ALA A 35 23.35 12.28 -33.61
CA ALA A 35 24.21 13.36 -34.06
C ALA A 35 23.81 13.89 -35.44
N ASN A 36 23.17 13.06 -36.26
CA ASN A 36 22.71 13.37 -37.60
C ASN A 36 21.23 13.80 -37.69
N MET A 37 20.54 13.96 -36.57
CA MET A 37 19.15 14.47 -36.50
C MET A 37 19.13 15.96 -36.15
N ALA A 38 18.05 16.64 -36.53
CA ALA A 38 17.83 18.02 -36.09
C ALA A 38 17.53 18.04 -34.57
N ASN A 39 17.95 19.12 -33.88
CA ASN A 39 17.72 19.26 -32.43
C ASN A 39 16.25 19.53 -32.09
N PHE A 40 15.56 20.23 -32.98
CA PHE A 40 14.13 20.54 -32.86
C PHE A 40 13.46 20.47 -34.23
N VAL A 41 12.31 19.81 -34.30
CA VAL A 41 11.48 19.79 -35.51
C VAL A 41 10.02 19.89 -35.07
N ALA A 42 9.28 20.82 -35.70
CA ALA A 42 7.83 20.87 -35.63
C ALA A 42 7.24 20.62 -37.03
N THR A 43 6.18 19.85 -37.08
CA THR A 43 5.52 19.50 -38.36
C THR A 43 4.22 20.28 -38.53
N HIS A 44 3.73 20.39 -39.78
CA HIS A 44 2.40 20.92 -40.06
C HIS A 44 1.28 20.07 -39.47
N GLY A 45 1.52 18.78 -39.26
CA GLY A 45 0.58 17.85 -38.61
C GLY A 45 0.50 17.98 -37.07
N GLY A 46 1.35 18.84 -36.46
CA GLY A 46 1.36 19.11 -35.02
C GLY A 46 2.34 18.28 -34.21
N ASP A 47 3.13 17.39 -34.84
CA ASP A 47 4.16 16.63 -34.12
C ASP A 47 5.35 17.51 -33.81
N THR A 48 5.97 17.28 -32.64
CA THR A 48 7.19 17.97 -32.24
C THR A 48 8.24 16.96 -31.79
N PHE A 49 9.42 17.03 -32.37
CA PHE A 49 10.58 16.21 -32.03
C PHE A 49 11.63 17.11 -31.41
N LEU A 50 12.08 16.76 -30.21
CA LEU A 50 13.11 17.49 -29.48
C LEU A 50 14.23 16.54 -29.05
N ARG A 51 15.46 16.87 -29.45
CA ARG A 51 16.66 16.27 -28.94
C ARG A 51 17.30 17.18 -27.92
N GLY A 52 17.27 16.79 -26.61
CA GLY A 52 17.85 17.55 -25.53
C GLY A 52 16.95 17.67 -24.32
N TYR A 53 17.21 18.67 -23.50
CA TYR A 53 16.47 18.92 -22.26
C TYR A 53 15.48 20.07 -22.43
N ILE A 54 14.31 19.93 -21.83
CA ILE A 54 13.32 21.00 -21.70
C ILE A 54 13.46 21.57 -20.28
N TYR A 55 13.91 22.83 -20.16
CA TYR A 55 13.92 23.57 -18.91
C TYR A 55 12.71 24.50 -18.90
N ALA A 56 11.67 24.16 -18.11
CA ALA A 56 10.47 24.96 -18.00
C ALA A 56 10.13 25.19 -16.51
N LEU A 57 9.70 26.40 -16.17
CA LEU A 57 9.19 26.72 -14.81
C LEU A 57 7.81 26.13 -14.57
N GLY A 58 7.10 25.73 -15.61
CA GLY A 58 5.81 25.04 -15.56
C GLY A 58 5.41 24.50 -16.93
N GLY A 59 4.56 23.51 -16.94
CA GLY A 59 4.06 22.91 -18.16
C GLY A 59 2.72 22.21 -17.94
N LYS A 60 1.92 22.09 -19.00
CA LYS A 60 0.67 21.32 -19.03
C LYS A 60 0.70 20.39 -20.22
N PHE A 61 0.72 19.12 -19.96
CA PHE A 61 0.59 18.09 -20.98
C PHE A 61 -0.86 17.58 -21.02
N ARG A 62 -1.44 17.48 -22.22
CA ARG A 62 -2.75 16.88 -22.44
C ARG A 62 -2.57 15.70 -23.38
N GLY A 63 -2.82 14.51 -22.87
CA GLY A 63 -2.62 13.26 -23.60
C GLY A 63 -1.77 12.27 -22.80
N VAL A 64 -1.17 11.31 -23.50
CA VAL A 64 -0.28 10.32 -22.92
C VAL A 64 1.13 10.89 -22.83
N VAL A 65 1.81 10.66 -21.68
CA VAL A 65 3.24 10.89 -21.52
C VAL A 65 3.89 9.52 -21.46
N GLU A 66 4.68 9.21 -22.47
CA GLU A 66 5.49 8.00 -22.53
C GLU A 66 6.95 8.35 -22.29
N ALA A 67 7.60 7.63 -21.38
CA ALA A 67 9.00 7.84 -21.05
C ALA A 67 9.66 6.49 -20.73
N LEU A 68 10.83 6.23 -21.29
CA LEU A 68 11.65 5.06 -20.97
C LEU A 68 12.24 5.09 -19.56
N GLY A 69 12.22 6.25 -18.91
CA GLY A 69 12.62 6.45 -17.54
C GLY A 69 12.42 7.90 -17.12
N GLY A 70 12.34 8.15 -15.83
CA GLY A 70 12.15 9.49 -15.31
C GLY A 70 12.29 9.58 -13.81
N PHE A 71 12.57 10.79 -13.32
CA PHE A 71 12.55 11.12 -11.90
C PHE A 71 11.48 12.19 -11.67
N PHE A 72 10.51 11.87 -10.82
CA PHE A 72 9.56 12.85 -10.32
C PHE A 72 10.06 13.33 -8.96
N ARG A 73 10.39 14.62 -8.89
CA ARG A 73 10.76 15.27 -7.63
C ARG A 73 9.57 16.11 -7.18
N GLY A 74 8.88 15.66 -6.16
CA GLY A 74 7.67 16.29 -5.67
C GLY A 74 6.45 15.38 -5.80
N LYS A 75 5.29 15.95 -5.48
CA LYS A 75 4.01 15.24 -5.44
C LYS A 75 3.52 14.89 -6.85
N VAL A 76 3.07 13.66 -7.04
CA VAL A 76 2.43 13.19 -8.27
C VAL A 76 0.97 12.84 -7.97
N GLU A 77 0.03 13.44 -8.70
CA GLU A 77 -1.40 13.19 -8.57
C GLU A 77 -2.04 12.86 -9.92
N THR A 78 -2.94 11.87 -9.94
CA THR A 78 -3.69 11.52 -11.16
C THR A 78 -4.91 12.42 -11.39
N SER A 79 -5.36 13.15 -10.37
CA SER A 79 -6.43 14.15 -10.42
C SER A 79 -6.26 15.14 -9.27
N VAL A 80 -6.86 16.33 -9.37
CA VAL A 80 -6.86 17.35 -8.32
C VAL A 80 -7.86 17.04 -7.21
N ASP A 81 -8.91 16.30 -7.51
CA ASP A 81 -10.00 15.93 -6.58
C ASP A 81 -10.59 14.56 -6.94
N GLY A 82 -11.52 14.09 -6.11
CA GLY A 82 -12.25 12.84 -6.30
C GLY A 82 -11.33 11.61 -6.24
N LYS A 83 -11.69 10.59 -7.00
CA LYS A 83 -10.90 9.35 -7.11
C LYS A 83 -9.55 9.64 -7.74
N ARG A 84 -8.48 9.42 -6.99
CA ARG A 84 -7.12 9.69 -7.45
C ARG A 84 -6.08 8.83 -6.74
N ILE A 85 -4.92 8.75 -7.37
CA ILE A 85 -3.70 8.20 -6.78
C ILE A 85 -2.78 9.38 -6.50
N VAL A 86 -2.17 9.38 -5.33
CA VAL A 86 -1.21 10.40 -4.88
C VAL A 86 0.08 9.70 -4.46
N ILE A 87 1.21 10.13 -5.00
CA ILE A 87 2.54 9.81 -4.50
C ILE A 87 3.05 11.10 -3.86
N ASP A 88 3.25 11.07 -2.54
CA ASP A 88 3.64 12.24 -1.75
C ASP A 88 4.99 11.96 -1.06
N PRO A 89 6.09 12.51 -1.58
CA PRO A 89 7.43 12.31 -1.01
C PRO A 89 7.61 12.98 0.35
N ASP A 90 6.86 14.06 0.64
CA ASP A 90 6.96 14.76 1.93
C ASP A 90 6.34 13.93 3.07
N LYS A 91 5.37 13.08 2.74
CA LYS A 91 4.75 12.14 3.67
C LYS A 91 5.31 10.73 3.59
N ASN A 92 6.14 10.43 2.60
CA ASN A 92 6.59 9.08 2.24
C ASN A 92 5.40 8.12 2.01
N THR A 93 4.37 8.57 1.26
CA THR A 93 3.16 7.78 1.02
C THR A 93 2.84 7.60 -0.45
N LEU A 94 2.18 6.47 -0.76
CA LEU A 94 1.34 6.29 -1.94
C LEU A 94 -0.09 6.05 -1.45
N GLU A 95 -1.03 6.88 -1.88
CA GLU A 95 -2.40 6.90 -1.39
C GLU A 95 -3.42 6.77 -2.54
N MET A 96 -4.52 6.04 -2.31
CA MET A 96 -5.68 6.01 -3.20
C MET A 96 -6.90 6.60 -2.49
N TYR A 97 -7.58 7.51 -3.15
CA TYR A 97 -8.69 8.27 -2.59
C TYR A 97 -10.04 7.90 -3.21
N THR A 98 -11.10 7.99 -2.40
CA THR A 98 -12.50 7.94 -2.88
C THR A 98 -12.90 9.26 -3.55
N THR A 99 -14.13 9.29 -4.08
CA THR A 99 -14.75 10.52 -4.60
C THR A 99 -14.89 11.60 -3.52
N GLU A 100 -15.17 11.20 -2.28
CA GLU A 100 -15.35 12.07 -1.11
C GLU A 100 -14.01 12.54 -0.52
N GLY A 101 -12.88 12.08 -1.04
CA GLY A 101 -11.55 12.50 -0.60
C GLY A 101 -10.97 11.68 0.57
N HIS A 102 -11.55 10.52 0.89
CA HIS A 102 -11.00 9.62 1.91
C HIS A 102 -9.93 8.70 1.33
N ALA A 103 -8.79 8.60 1.98
CA ALA A 103 -7.74 7.65 1.63
C ALA A 103 -8.15 6.22 2.02
N THR A 104 -8.35 5.34 1.04
CA THR A 104 -8.79 3.96 1.22
C THR A 104 -7.66 2.94 1.17
N LEU A 105 -6.58 3.25 0.47
CA LEU A 105 -5.34 2.49 0.46
C LEU A 105 -4.19 3.45 0.70
N ILE A 106 -3.30 3.09 1.62
CA ILE A 106 -2.09 3.86 1.94
C ILE A 106 -0.93 2.88 2.04
N LEU A 107 0.08 3.07 1.21
CA LEU A 107 1.42 2.53 1.45
C LEU A 107 2.23 3.65 2.09
N ARG A 108 2.81 3.39 3.24
CA ARG A 108 3.58 4.36 4.00
C ARG A 108 4.93 3.79 4.39
N PHE A 109 5.95 4.62 4.32
CA PHE A 109 7.27 4.34 4.90
C PHE A 109 7.44 5.23 6.12
N ASP A 110 7.78 4.61 7.24
CA ASP A 110 7.90 5.30 8.54
C ASP A 110 9.17 4.86 9.24
N THR A 111 9.54 5.59 10.28
CA THR A 111 10.70 5.28 11.12
C THR A 111 10.24 5.15 12.56
N SER A 112 10.54 4.02 13.20
CA SER A 112 10.23 3.80 14.61
C SER A 112 11.05 4.72 15.52
N SER A 113 10.64 4.85 16.79
CA SER A 113 11.39 5.59 17.82
C SER A 113 12.83 5.10 18.01
N ASP A 114 13.09 3.84 17.68
CA ASP A 114 14.40 3.20 17.79
C ASP A 114 15.23 3.31 16.49
N GLY A 115 14.71 4.06 15.49
CA GLY A 115 15.41 4.31 14.23
C GLY A 115 15.26 3.21 13.17
N TRP A 116 14.38 2.21 13.37
CA TRP A 116 14.10 1.21 12.37
C TRP A 116 13.16 1.76 11.29
N GLU A 117 13.53 1.60 10.04
CA GLU A 117 12.69 1.94 8.88
C GLU A 117 11.80 0.74 8.52
N TYR A 118 10.53 1.00 8.26
CA TYR A 118 9.56 -0.04 7.89
C TYR A 118 8.48 0.51 6.96
N GLY A 119 7.78 -0.39 6.28
CA GLY A 119 6.64 -0.06 5.41
C GLY A 119 5.35 -0.65 5.96
N ASP A 120 4.29 0.15 5.92
CA ASP A 120 2.93 -0.26 6.27
C ASP A 120 2.03 -0.27 5.05
N LEU A 121 1.10 -1.22 5.01
CA LEU A 121 -0.06 -1.19 4.12
C LEU A 121 -1.32 -0.99 4.95
N ILE A 122 -2.05 0.09 4.68
CA ILE A 122 -3.30 0.42 5.36
C ILE A 122 -4.45 0.36 4.35
N LEU A 123 -5.47 -0.42 4.67
CA LEU A 123 -6.71 -0.52 3.91
C LEU A 123 -7.86 0.02 4.76
N ARG A 124 -8.68 0.91 4.21
CA ARG A 124 -9.79 1.57 4.92
C ARG A 124 -11.10 1.43 4.18
N LYS A 125 -12.18 1.24 4.95
CA LYS A 125 -13.56 1.28 4.48
C LYS A 125 -14.31 2.39 5.19
N TYR A 126 -14.98 3.22 4.40
CA TYR A 126 -15.81 4.33 4.89
C TYR A 126 -17.27 4.11 4.57
N ALA A 127 -18.16 4.70 5.41
CA ALA A 127 -19.56 4.91 5.12
C ALA A 127 -19.83 6.42 5.28
N GLY A 128 -19.95 7.15 4.17
CA GLY A 128 -19.84 8.60 4.17
C GLY A 128 -18.47 9.02 4.74
N ASP A 129 -18.45 9.93 5.70
CA ASP A 129 -17.23 10.42 6.37
C ASP A 129 -16.77 9.51 7.53
N GLN A 130 -17.56 8.51 7.91
CA GLN A 130 -17.22 7.64 9.03
C GLN A 130 -16.31 6.50 8.59
N LEU A 131 -15.14 6.37 9.23
CA LEU A 131 -14.26 5.20 9.10
C LEU A 131 -14.93 4.01 9.82
N ILE A 132 -15.19 2.93 9.06
CA ILE A 132 -15.86 1.72 9.57
C ILE A 132 -14.83 0.65 9.92
N LEU A 133 -13.92 0.37 8.99
CA LEU A 133 -12.95 -0.70 9.12
C LEU A 133 -11.58 -0.22 8.66
N GLU A 134 -10.56 -0.59 9.41
CA GLU A 134 -9.17 -0.41 9.03
C GLU A 134 -8.41 -1.73 9.15
N THR A 135 -7.67 -2.09 8.13
CA THR A 135 -6.70 -3.19 8.18
C THR A 135 -5.33 -2.61 7.96
N THR A 136 -4.44 -2.80 8.93
CA THR A 136 -3.03 -2.39 8.82
C THR A 136 -2.15 -3.61 8.82
N VAL A 137 -1.32 -3.73 7.79
CA VAL A 137 -0.28 -4.75 7.69
C VAL A 137 1.04 -4.11 8.05
N TYR A 138 1.59 -4.47 9.19
CA TYR A 138 2.92 -4.13 9.66
C TYR A 138 3.89 -5.28 9.35
N PRO A 139 5.20 -5.05 9.35
CA PRO A 139 6.19 -6.12 9.16
C PRO A 139 6.05 -7.29 10.13
N GLU A 140 5.64 -7.00 11.39
CA GLU A 140 5.56 -7.98 12.48
C GLU A 140 4.13 -8.42 12.83
N ARG A 141 3.09 -7.76 12.27
CA ARG A 141 1.69 -8.09 12.61
C ARG A 141 0.70 -7.57 11.57
N ILE A 142 -0.51 -8.13 11.61
CA ILE A 142 -1.68 -7.58 10.93
C ILE A 142 -2.69 -7.17 11.99
N ARG A 143 -3.22 -5.96 11.90
CA ARG A 143 -4.30 -5.45 12.74
C ARG A 143 -5.54 -5.21 11.88
N ILE A 144 -6.68 -5.71 12.31
CA ILE A 144 -7.99 -5.43 11.72
C ILE A 144 -8.84 -4.77 12.80
N GLN A 145 -9.23 -3.52 12.59
CA GLN A 145 -9.98 -2.71 13.54
C GLN A 145 -11.34 -2.34 12.99
N ASN A 146 -12.41 -2.67 13.75
CA ASN A 146 -13.75 -2.16 13.50
C ASN A 146 -13.98 -0.93 14.39
N HIS A 147 -14.05 0.24 13.77
CA HIS A 147 -14.17 1.52 14.46
C HIS A 147 -15.59 1.80 14.96
N VAL A 148 -16.62 1.11 14.43
CA VAL A 148 -18.00 1.24 14.86
C VAL A 148 -18.24 0.48 16.16
N GLU A 149 -17.76 -0.76 16.22
CA GLU A 149 -17.96 -1.65 17.36
C GLU A 149 -16.81 -1.60 18.36
N ASN A 150 -15.75 -0.87 18.03
CA ASN A 150 -14.52 -0.78 18.81
C ASN A 150 -13.93 -2.17 19.13
N THR A 151 -13.77 -2.97 18.10
CA THR A 151 -13.21 -4.32 18.20
C THR A 151 -11.98 -4.46 17.32
N ASP A 152 -10.99 -5.22 17.77
CA ASP A 152 -9.73 -5.47 17.06
C ASP A 152 -9.43 -6.96 16.95
N ILE A 153 -8.81 -7.33 15.83
CA ILE A 153 -8.12 -8.59 15.63
C ILE A 153 -6.66 -8.27 15.36
N ILE A 154 -5.75 -8.86 16.13
CA ILE A 154 -4.31 -8.73 15.91
C ILE A 154 -3.71 -10.10 15.65
N LEU A 155 -3.10 -10.24 14.46
CA LEU A 155 -2.37 -11.43 14.05
C LEU A 155 -0.88 -11.12 14.10
N ASN A 156 -0.11 -11.83 14.87
CA ASN A 156 1.34 -11.75 14.87
C ASN A 156 1.95 -13.16 14.83
N PRO A 157 3.27 -13.32 14.61
CA PRO A 157 3.88 -14.64 14.42
C PRO A 157 3.63 -15.64 15.54
N ASN A 158 3.33 -15.18 16.74
CA ASN A 158 3.24 -16.01 17.93
C ASN A 158 1.81 -16.17 18.46
N ASN A 159 0.88 -15.27 18.09
CA ASN A 159 -0.48 -15.30 18.62
C ASN A 159 -1.51 -14.63 17.70
N VAL A 160 -2.77 -14.91 17.98
CA VAL A 160 -3.94 -14.18 17.47
C VAL A 160 -4.68 -13.63 18.67
N SER A 161 -4.89 -12.32 18.70
CA SER A 161 -5.60 -11.64 19.78
C SER A 161 -6.89 -11.00 19.25
N PHE A 162 -7.98 -11.18 19.99
CA PHE A 162 -9.27 -10.56 19.72
C PHE A 162 -9.58 -9.61 20.88
N TYR A 163 -9.88 -8.35 20.56
CA TYR A 163 -10.23 -7.33 21.54
C TYR A 163 -11.68 -6.90 21.30
N GLY A 164 -12.50 -7.01 22.31
CA GLY A 164 -13.89 -6.53 22.30
C GLY A 164 -14.02 -5.10 22.83
N SER A 165 -15.19 -4.50 22.63
CA SER A 165 -15.53 -3.14 23.08
C SER A 165 -15.44 -2.93 24.59
N LYS A 166 -15.43 -4.00 25.38
CA LYS A 166 -15.30 -3.99 26.84
C LYS A 166 -13.91 -4.32 27.36
N GLY A 167 -12.91 -4.35 26.48
CA GLY A 167 -11.54 -4.76 26.83
C GLY A 167 -11.37 -6.27 27.02
N GLU A 168 -12.36 -7.08 26.61
CA GLU A 168 -12.29 -8.53 26.62
C GLU A 168 -11.25 -8.98 25.60
N THR A 169 -10.29 -9.77 26.05
CA THR A 169 -9.22 -10.30 25.18
C THR A 169 -9.33 -11.79 25.09
N LEU A 170 -9.51 -12.32 23.87
CA LEU A 170 -9.27 -13.72 23.57
C LEU A 170 -7.88 -13.82 22.93
N LEU A 171 -6.94 -14.41 23.62
CA LEU A 171 -5.60 -14.65 23.08
C LEU A 171 -5.49 -16.11 22.64
N VAL A 172 -5.27 -16.33 21.34
CA VAL A 172 -4.85 -17.63 20.80
C VAL A 172 -3.38 -17.53 20.47
N GLY A 173 -2.52 -18.12 21.28
CA GLY A 173 -1.07 -18.09 21.10
C GLY A 173 -0.53 -19.46 20.65
N MET A 174 0.46 -19.44 19.75
CA MET A 174 1.30 -20.60 19.46
C MET A 174 2.67 -20.39 20.11
N LYS A 175 3.01 -21.21 21.12
CA LYS A 175 4.36 -21.24 21.68
C LYS A 175 5.13 -22.40 21.06
N PRO A 176 6.35 -22.19 20.59
CA PRO A 176 7.24 -23.29 20.22
C PRO A 176 7.59 -24.07 21.50
N VAL A 177 7.32 -25.36 21.52
CA VAL A 177 7.71 -26.26 22.60
C VAL A 177 8.88 -27.11 22.11
N TYR A 178 10.03 -26.94 22.75
CA TYR A 178 11.20 -27.78 22.50
C TYR A 178 11.10 -29.10 23.23
N ASN A 179 11.11 -30.20 22.52
CA ASN A 179 10.95 -31.55 23.10
C ASN A 179 12.28 -32.27 23.39
N GLY A 180 13.40 -31.57 23.41
CA GLY A 180 14.73 -32.12 23.69
C GLY A 180 15.42 -32.86 22.53
N VAL A 181 14.76 -33.04 21.39
CA VAL A 181 15.30 -33.76 20.21
C VAL A 181 15.46 -32.86 19.00
N GLY A 182 15.42 -31.54 19.19
CA GLY A 182 15.53 -30.56 18.10
C GLY A 182 14.25 -30.41 17.26
N VAL A 183 13.15 -30.99 17.68
CA VAL A 183 11.83 -30.85 17.01
C VAL A 183 10.98 -29.85 17.78
N TYR A 184 10.59 -28.78 17.12
CA TYR A 184 9.67 -27.78 17.67
C TYR A 184 8.23 -28.20 17.41
N LYS A 185 7.44 -28.31 18.47
CA LYS A 185 5.97 -28.41 18.37
C LYS A 185 5.38 -27.03 18.66
N HIS A 186 4.49 -26.58 17.79
CA HIS A 186 3.65 -25.42 18.08
C HIS A 186 2.40 -25.91 18.81
N VAL A 187 2.23 -25.45 20.05
CA VAL A 187 1.02 -25.70 20.85
C VAL A 187 0.20 -24.43 20.85
N ALA A 188 -1.04 -24.51 20.38
CA ALA A 188 -1.98 -23.42 20.53
C ALA A 188 -2.31 -23.22 22.01
N ASN A 189 -1.97 -22.06 22.55
CA ASN A 189 -2.39 -21.63 23.88
C ASN A 189 -3.57 -20.67 23.70
N ILE A 190 -4.70 -20.99 24.31
CA ILE A 190 -5.84 -20.08 24.40
C ILE A 190 -5.79 -19.51 25.82
N ASP A 191 -5.53 -18.22 25.94
CA ASP A 191 -5.66 -17.53 27.22
C ASP A 191 -7.15 -17.21 27.43
N CYS A 192 -7.75 -17.95 28.34
CA CYS A 192 -9.16 -17.82 28.70
C CYS A 192 -9.35 -17.07 30.03
N SER A 193 -8.32 -16.42 30.54
CA SER A 193 -8.37 -15.78 31.89
C SER A 193 -9.48 -14.74 32.03
N ASN A 194 -9.91 -14.12 30.92
CA ASN A 194 -10.97 -13.11 30.86
C ASN A 194 -12.28 -13.64 30.24
N TRP A 195 -12.41 -14.96 30.06
CA TRP A 195 -13.65 -15.52 29.53
C TRP A 195 -14.73 -15.56 30.60
N PRO A 196 -16.01 -15.37 30.24
CA PRO A 196 -17.10 -15.45 31.19
C PRO A 196 -17.22 -16.83 31.78
N GLY A 197 -17.53 -16.90 33.05
CA GLY A 197 -17.88 -18.13 33.74
C GLY A 197 -19.27 -18.66 33.28
N LYS A 198 -19.62 -19.86 33.74
CA LYS A 198 -20.89 -20.49 33.36
C LYS A 198 -22.13 -19.65 33.68
N ASP A 199 -22.07 -18.89 34.78
CA ASP A 199 -23.20 -18.10 35.26
C ASP A 199 -23.34 -16.75 34.55
N ASP A 200 -22.29 -16.31 33.86
CA ASP A 200 -22.24 -15.03 33.15
C ASP A 200 -22.70 -15.11 31.70
N VAL A 201 -23.04 -16.31 31.22
CA VAL A 201 -23.45 -16.52 29.82
C VAL A 201 -24.87 -17.07 29.69
N SER A 202 -25.54 -16.76 28.58
CA SER A 202 -26.86 -17.29 28.24
C SER A 202 -26.76 -18.67 27.55
N SER A 203 -27.90 -19.36 27.47
CA SER A 203 -27.98 -20.67 26.75
C SER A 203 -27.48 -20.48 25.29
N GLY A 204 -26.67 -21.41 24.84
CA GLY A 204 -26.03 -21.40 23.50
C GLY A 204 -24.71 -20.63 23.44
N GLN A 205 -24.34 -19.89 24.47
CA GLN A 205 -23.05 -19.21 24.52
C GLN A 205 -21.92 -20.09 25.08
N VAL A 206 -20.70 -19.74 24.72
CA VAL A 206 -19.48 -20.45 25.15
C VAL A 206 -18.99 -19.86 26.46
N TYR A 207 -18.59 -20.72 27.39
CA TYR A 207 -17.94 -20.36 28.64
C TYR A 207 -16.74 -21.25 28.92
N VAL A 208 -15.88 -20.84 29.87
CA VAL A 208 -14.77 -21.68 30.37
C VAL A 208 -15.10 -22.22 31.73
N GLU A 209 -14.98 -23.54 31.88
CA GLU A 209 -15.00 -24.21 33.19
C GLU A 209 -13.57 -24.46 33.62
N TYR A 210 -13.19 -23.87 34.75
CA TYR A 210 -11.84 -23.97 35.29
C TYR A 210 -11.74 -25.13 36.28
N GLU A 211 -10.67 -25.89 36.17
CA GLU A 211 -10.24 -26.82 37.22
C GLU A 211 -9.21 -26.12 38.11
N THR A 212 -9.47 -26.18 39.40
CA THR A 212 -8.55 -25.62 40.42
C THR A 212 -8.03 -26.71 41.35
N VAL A 213 -6.72 -26.73 41.52
CA VAL A 213 -6.05 -27.56 42.54
C VAL A 213 -5.39 -26.62 43.54
N GLU A 214 -5.75 -26.74 44.82
CA GLU A 214 -5.24 -25.90 45.91
C GLU A 214 -5.41 -24.38 45.63
N GLY A 215 -6.51 -23.99 44.97
CA GLY A 215 -6.81 -22.60 44.65
C GLY A 215 -6.07 -22.04 43.40
N VAL A 216 -5.26 -22.84 42.75
CA VAL A 216 -4.58 -22.47 41.51
C VAL A 216 -5.33 -23.06 40.31
N VAL A 217 -5.65 -22.23 39.31
CA VAL A 217 -6.24 -22.71 38.07
C VAL A 217 -5.22 -23.55 37.32
N THR A 218 -5.52 -24.82 37.13
CA THR A 218 -4.63 -25.79 36.48
C THR A 218 -5.05 -26.12 35.05
N ASN A 219 -6.33 -25.99 34.75
CA ASN A 219 -6.88 -26.32 33.44
C ASN A 219 -8.16 -25.52 33.18
N GLY A 220 -8.49 -25.28 31.93
CA GLY A 220 -9.73 -24.65 31.50
C GLY A 220 -10.36 -25.38 30.31
N THR A 221 -11.63 -25.75 30.43
CA THR A 221 -12.36 -26.44 29.35
C THR A 221 -13.42 -25.52 28.78
N LEU A 222 -13.41 -25.33 27.47
CA LEU A 222 -14.45 -24.63 26.73
C LEU A 222 -15.73 -25.45 26.69
N LYS A 223 -16.83 -24.86 27.13
CA LYS A 223 -18.17 -25.51 27.15
C LYS A 223 -19.22 -24.55 26.55
N VAL A 224 -20.28 -25.14 26.03
CA VAL A 224 -21.48 -24.39 25.60
C VAL A 224 -22.53 -24.56 26.67
N LYS A 225 -23.11 -23.45 27.15
CA LYS A 225 -24.23 -23.51 28.09
C LYS A 225 -25.47 -24.06 27.40
N LYS A 226 -25.97 -25.17 27.88
CA LYS A 226 -27.22 -25.77 27.42
C LYS A 226 -28.44 -25.04 27.95
#